data_8ab3e6ef98af1f51018263e781b4824d
#
_entry.id   8ab3e6ef98af1f51018263e781b4824d
#
_cell.length_a   1.000
_cell.length_b   1.000
_cell.length_c   1.000
_cell.angle_alpha   90.00
_cell.angle_beta   90.00
_cell.angle_gamma   90.00
#
_symmetry.space_group_name_H-M   'P 1'
#
loop_
_entity.id
_entity.type
_entity.pdbx_description
1 polymer ?
#
loop_
_entity_poly.entity_id
_entity_poly.type
_entity_poly.pdbx_seq_one_letter_code
_entity_poly.pdbx_strand_id
1 'polypeptide(L)'
;MLMLGSRFIRHAVLFTTALCTLTATACNVPVFRYALERWEADPYEVIIFHRGPLSEAQETLLAGMEQAGRNGLANLTVNRINVAAEVTPPLQPLWNTQENPTLPWMVVRYPRQLGIESPAWAGKMNTETIGALLDSPARRDISQKLLSGDAIVWLLL
;
A
#
# COMPACT_ATOMS: atom_id res chain seq x y z
N MET A 1 32.65 -60.81 -24.22
CA MET A 1 31.34 -60.53 -23.60
C MET A 1 31.34 -59.28 -22.68
N LEU A 2 32.35 -58.39 -22.76
CA LEU A 2 32.47 -57.19 -21.90
C LEU A 2 32.17 -55.86 -22.57
N MET A 3 31.96 -55.82 -23.88
CA MET A 3 31.71 -54.54 -24.58
C MET A 3 30.22 -54.08 -24.66
N LEU A 4 29.27 -54.97 -24.38
CA LEU A 4 27.84 -54.67 -24.43
C LEU A 4 27.39 -53.86 -23.20
N GLY A 5 28.01 -54.08 -22.04
CA GLY A 5 27.67 -53.39 -20.81
C GLY A 5 28.03 -51.88 -20.80
N SER A 6 29.15 -51.52 -21.46
CA SER A 6 29.63 -50.13 -21.49
C SER A 6 28.68 -49.19 -22.29
N ARG A 7 28.11 -49.71 -23.35
CA ARG A 7 27.15 -48.95 -24.18
C ARG A 7 25.83 -48.74 -23.47
N PHE A 8 25.34 -49.75 -22.77
CA PHE A 8 24.10 -49.66 -21.98
C PHE A 8 24.22 -48.65 -20.84
N ILE A 9 25.35 -48.66 -20.14
CA ILE A 9 25.61 -47.71 -19.04
C ILE A 9 25.68 -46.26 -19.55
N ARG A 10 26.34 -46.05 -20.69
CA ARG A 10 26.40 -44.70 -21.34
C ARG A 10 25.03 -44.18 -21.73
N HIS A 11 24.18 -45.01 -22.30
CA HIS A 11 22.80 -44.60 -22.68
C HIS A 11 21.92 -44.39 -21.47
N ALA A 12 22.06 -45.19 -20.42
CA ALA A 12 21.35 -45.03 -19.17
C ALA A 12 21.73 -43.70 -18.46
N VAL A 13 23.03 -43.38 -18.40
CA VAL A 13 23.51 -42.10 -17.84
C VAL A 13 23.02 -40.91 -18.64
N LEU A 14 23.09 -40.98 -19.98
CA LEU A 14 22.57 -39.90 -20.84
C LEU A 14 21.05 -39.70 -20.69
N PHE A 15 20.31 -40.79 -20.53
CA PHE A 15 18.86 -40.71 -20.34
C PHE A 15 18.49 -40.16 -18.96
N THR A 16 19.22 -40.51 -17.92
CA THR A 16 19.02 -39.98 -16.57
C THR A 16 19.38 -38.49 -16.48
N THR A 17 20.46 -38.08 -17.16
CA THR A 17 20.84 -36.65 -17.22
C THR A 17 19.83 -35.82 -18.00
N ALA A 18 19.33 -36.33 -19.11
CA ALA A 18 18.28 -35.67 -19.90
C ALA A 18 16.94 -35.57 -19.13
N LEU A 19 16.60 -36.58 -18.32
CA LEU A 19 15.39 -36.58 -17.50
C LEU A 19 15.50 -35.58 -16.32
N CYS A 20 16.68 -35.44 -15.71
CA CYS A 20 16.92 -34.45 -14.64
C CYS A 20 16.85 -32.98 -15.13
N THR A 21 17.15 -32.72 -16.41
CA THR A 21 17.05 -31.36 -16.98
C THR A 21 15.61 -30.93 -17.28
N LEU A 22 14.70 -31.88 -17.47
CA LEU A 22 13.29 -31.62 -17.74
C LEU A 22 12.47 -31.20 -16.51
N THR A 23 12.97 -31.46 -15.30
CA THR A 23 12.28 -31.15 -14.04
C THR A 23 12.70 -29.83 -13.40
N ALA A 24 13.68 -29.13 -14.00
CA ALA A 24 14.13 -27.81 -13.52
C ALA A 24 13.22 -26.69 -14.05
N THR A 25 11.91 -26.81 -13.90
CA THR A 25 11.02 -25.65 -13.91
C THR A 25 11.17 -24.94 -12.56
N ALA A 26 12.29 -24.25 -12.38
CA ALA A 26 12.42 -23.28 -11.30
C ALA A 26 11.25 -22.30 -11.40
N CYS A 27 10.69 -21.92 -10.25
CA CYS A 27 9.55 -21.00 -10.17
C CYS A 27 9.70 -19.84 -11.18
N ASN A 28 8.85 -19.80 -12.18
CA ASN A 28 8.89 -18.79 -13.24
C ASN A 28 8.49 -17.40 -12.75
N VAL A 29 7.95 -17.30 -11.54
CA VAL A 29 7.56 -16.03 -10.93
C VAL A 29 8.45 -15.79 -9.72
N PRO A 30 9.30 -14.75 -9.73
CA PRO A 30 10.05 -14.34 -8.56
C PRO A 30 9.10 -14.09 -7.37
N VAL A 31 9.50 -14.49 -6.17
CA VAL A 31 8.67 -14.38 -4.96
C VAL A 31 8.19 -12.94 -4.73
N PHE A 32 9.02 -11.94 -4.98
CA PHE A 32 8.65 -10.53 -4.88
C PHE A 32 7.52 -10.14 -5.84
N ARG A 33 7.55 -10.66 -7.07
CA ARG A 33 6.49 -10.39 -8.06
C ARG A 33 5.18 -11.04 -7.65
N TYR A 34 5.24 -12.28 -7.14
CA TYR A 34 4.07 -12.95 -6.59
C TYR A 34 3.45 -12.16 -5.43
N ALA A 35 4.29 -11.63 -4.53
CA ALA A 35 3.85 -10.80 -3.43
C ALA A 35 3.17 -9.50 -3.91
N LEU A 36 3.78 -8.79 -4.86
CA LEU A 36 3.21 -7.55 -5.43
C LEU A 36 1.89 -7.77 -6.17
N GLU A 37 1.71 -8.95 -6.80
CA GLU A 37 0.50 -9.29 -7.55
C GLU A 37 -0.63 -9.86 -6.67
N ARG A 38 -0.33 -10.39 -5.49
CA ARG A 38 -1.27 -11.19 -4.68
C ARG A 38 -1.54 -10.65 -3.30
N TRP A 39 -0.63 -9.86 -2.73
CA TRP A 39 -0.80 -9.30 -1.40
C TRP A 39 -1.32 -7.89 -1.53
N GLU A 40 -2.49 -7.67 -0.97
CA GLU A 40 -3.02 -6.32 -0.84
C GLU A 40 -2.17 -5.52 0.13
N ALA A 41 -1.85 -4.28 -0.25
CA ALA A 41 -1.12 -3.39 0.63
C ALA A 41 -2.03 -2.95 1.78
N ASP A 42 -1.52 -2.99 3.01
CA ASP A 42 -2.24 -2.48 4.18
C ASP A 42 -2.53 -0.98 4.01
N PRO A 43 -3.79 -0.55 4.16
CA PRO A 43 -4.15 0.85 3.90
C PRO A 43 -3.72 1.78 5.02
N TYR A 44 -3.40 3.01 4.66
CA TYR A 44 -3.35 4.14 5.60
C TYR A 44 -4.76 4.43 6.11
N GLU A 45 -4.90 4.73 7.40
CA GLU A 45 -6.17 5.11 8.01
C GLU A 45 -6.27 6.64 8.09
N VAL A 46 -7.21 7.22 7.37
CA VAL A 46 -7.52 8.66 7.43
C VAL A 46 -8.69 8.85 8.38
N ILE A 47 -8.46 9.56 9.47
CA ILE A 47 -9.47 9.85 10.49
C ILE A 47 -9.86 11.32 10.36
N ILE A 48 -11.16 11.55 10.19
CA ILE A 48 -11.74 12.90 10.12
C ILE A 48 -12.49 13.19 11.42
N PHE A 49 -11.91 14.02 12.25
CA PHE A 49 -12.57 14.55 13.43
C PHE A 49 -13.44 15.75 13.04
N HIS A 50 -14.73 15.70 13.34
CA HIS A 50 -15.68 16.77 13.07
C HIS A 50 -16.64 16.96 14.24
N ARG A 51 -17.33 18.09 14.25
CA ARG A 51 -18.37 18.40 15.26
C ARG A 51 -19.66 18.76 14.54
N GLY A 52 -20.70 17.93 14.73
CA GLY A 52 -21.97 18.10 14.01
C GLY A 52 -21.87 17.76 12.52
N PRO A 53 -22.86 18.17 11.72
CA PRO A 53 -22.86 17.92 10.28
C PRO A 53 -21.74 18.66 9.58
N LEU A 54 -21.16 18.03 8.56
CA LEU A 54 -20.23 18.65 7.64
C LEU A 54 -20.99 19.51 6.61
N SER A 55 -20.35 20.54 6.07
CA SER A 55 -20.92 21.30 4.96
C SER A 55 -20.92 20.46 3.67
N GLU A 56 -21.75 20.81 2.69
CA GLU A 56 -21.83 20.14 1.40
C GLU A 56 -20.46 20.06 0.70
N ALA A 57 -19.67 21.15 0.77
CA ALA A 57 -18.32 21.18 0.22
C ALA A 57 -17.38 20.19 0.94
N GLN A 58 -17.49 20.08 2.27
CA GLN A 58 -16.71 19.13 3.05
C GLN A 58 -17.13 17.68 2.79
N GLU A 59 -18.42 17.41 2.65
CA GLU A 59 -18.94 16.09 2.27
C GLU A 59 -18.47 15.69 0.87
N THR A 60 -18.45 16.61 -0.08
CA THR A 60 -17.94 16.37 -1.45
C THR A 60 -16.46 15.99 -1.43
N LEU A 61 -15.63 16.71 -0.68
CA LEU A 61 -14.21 16.41 -0.53
C LEU A 61 -13.99 15.03 0.09
N LEU A 62 -14.75 14.72 1.12
CA LEU A 62 -14.67 13.46 1.84
C LEU A 62 -15.11 12.28 0.97
N ALA A 63 -16.23 12.44 0.24
CA ALA A 63 -16.70 11.43 -0.70
C ALA A 63 -15.67 11.16 -1.82
N GLY A 64 -15.00 12.20 -2.31
CA GLY A 64 -13.92 12.06 -3.29
C GLY A 64 -12.74 11.25 -2.75
N MET A 65 -12.33 11.48 -1.51
CA MET A 65 -11.25 10.74 -0.87
C MET A 65 -11.65 9.27 -0.60
N GLU A 66 -12.86 9.03 -0.10
CA GLU A 66 -13.41 7.68 0.07
C GLU A 66 -13.49 6.91 -1.26
N GLN A 67 -13.87 7.60 -2.33
CA GLN A 67 -13.92 7.00 -3.66
C GLN A 67 -12.52 6.66 -4.18
N ALA A 68 -11.52 7.52 -3.95
CA ALA A 68 -10.14 7.24 -4.32
C ALA A 68 -9.61 5.99 -3.62
N GLY A 69 -9.96 5.78 -2.34
CA GLY A 69 -9.64 4.55 -1.61
C GLY A 69 -10.33 3.32 -2.21
N ARG A 70 -11.64 3.39 -2.42
CA ARG A 70 -12.41 2.26 -2.98
C ARG A 70 -11.98 1.85 -4.39
N ASN A 71 -11.58 2.81 -5.20
CA ASN A 71 -11.17 2.55 -6.61
C ASN A 71 -9.70 2.17 -6.75
N GLY A 72 -8.95 2.03 -5.66
CA GLY A 72 -7.53 1.70 -5.69
C GLY A 72 -6.62 2.83 -6.21
N LEU A 73 -7.14 4.06 -6.35
CA LEU A 73 -6.33 5.23 -6.72
C LEU A 73 -5.46 5.73 -5.59
N ALA A 74 -5.86 5.45 -4.35
CA ALA A 74 -5.09 5.74 -3.15
C ALA A 74 -5.22 4.57 -2.16
N ASN A 75 -4.11 4.18 -1.52
CA ASN A 75 -4.10 3.11 -0.53
C ASN A 75 -4.51 3.65 0.85
N LEU A 76 -5.78 3.95 1.03
CA LEU A 76 -6.33 4.50 2.26
C LEU A 76 -7.76 4.05 2.55
N THR A 77 -8.12 4.11 3.83
CA THR A 77 -9.49 4.01 4.33
C THR A 77 -9.85 5.28 5.09
N VAL A 78 -11.12 5.68 5.07
CA VAL A 78 -11.59 6.90 5.74
C VAL A 78 -12.53 6.56 6.88
N ASN A 79 -12.26 7.12 8.06
CA ASN A 79 -13.06 7.01 9.26
C ASN A 79 -13.55 8.39 9.71
N ARG A 80 -14.85 8.54 9.98
CA ARG A 80 -15.47 9.79 10.44
C ARG A 80 -15.75 9.69 11.94
N ILE A 81 -15.27 10.65 12.71
CA ILE A 81 -15.44 10.69 14.16
C ILE A 81 -16.07 12.01 14.57
N ASN A 82 -17.28 11.94 15.08
CA ASN A 82 -17.94 13.09 15.67
C ASN A 82 -17.47 13.32 17.11
N VAL A 83 -16.64 14.33 17.33
CA VAL A 83 -16.10 14.66 18.67
C VAL A 83 -17.14 15.31 19.61
N ALA A 84 -18.36 15.57 19.13
CA ALA A 84 -19.47 15.95 20.02
C ALA A 84 -20.08 14.73 20.72
N ALA A 85 -19.89 13.54 20.18
CA ALA A 85 -20.17 12.27 20.82
C ALA A 85 -18.92 11.76 21.56
N GLU A 86 -19.06 10.65 22.29
CA GLU A 86 -17.92 10.01 22.93
C GLU A 86 -16.96 9.44 21.87
N VAL A 87 -15.70 9.89 21.88
CA VAL A 87 -14.66 9.32 21.02
C VAL A 87 -14.29 7.95 21.57
N THR A 88 -14.31 6.93 20.73
CA THR A 88 -14.01 5.56 21.16
C THR A 88 -12.62 5.43 21.77
N PRO A 89 -12.41 4.59 22.80
CA PRO A 89 -11.14 4.48 23.52
C PRO A 89 -9.89 4.31 22.65
N PRO A 90 -9.90 3.55 21.54
CA PRO A 90 -8.72 3.43 20.68
C PRO A 90 -8.30 4.73 19.97
N LEU A 91 -9.21 5.69 19.80
CA LEU A 91 -8.95 6.96 19.13
C LEU A 91 -8.83 8.16 20.09
N GLN A 92 -9.21 7.98 21.35
CA GLN A 92 -9.13 9.03 22.36
C GLN A 92 -7.72 9.57 22.57
N PRO A 93 -6.66 8.74 22.70
CA PRO A 93 -5.29 9.23 22.81
C PRO A 93 -4.88 10.05 21.59
N LEU A 94 -5.21 9.57 20.38
CA LEU A 94 -4.91 10.28 19.14
C LEU A 94 -5.58 11.65 19.08
N TRP A 95 -6.83 11.75 19.51
CA TRP A 95 -7.55 13.03 19.59
C TRP A 95 -6.92 13.97 20.61
N ASN A 96 -6.57 13.47 21.79
CA ASN A 96 -6.01 14.26 22.86
C ASN A 96 -4.61 14.83 22.56
N THR A 97 -3.87 14.23 21.64
CA THR A 97 -2.56 14.74 21.18
C THR A 97 -2.67 15.89 20.19
N GLN A 98 -3.87 16.20 19.68
CA GLN A 98 -4.04 17.30 18.74
C GLN A 98 -4.09 18.64 19.49
N GLU A 99 -3.18 19.56 19.16
CA GLU A 99 -3.10 20.87 19.80
C GLU A 99 -4.10 21.85 19.15
N ASN A 100 -5.23 22.09 19.82
CA ASN A 100 -6.28 23.05 19.40
C ASN A 100 -6.70 22.92 17.91
N PRO A 101 -7.14 21.73 17.47
CA PRO A 101 -7.42 21.47 16.06
C PRO A 101 -8.61 22.26 15.58
N THR A 102 -8.48 22.91 14.41
CA THR A 102 -9.59 23.57 13.72
C THR A 102 -10.41 22.52 12.95
N LEU A 103 -11.61 22.22 13.40
CA LEU A 103 -12.49 21.22 12.79
C LEU A 103 -13.06 21.67 11.43
N PRO A 104 -13.27 20.75 10.48
CA PRO A 104 -12.87 19.35 10.54
C PRO A 104 -11.37 19.18 10.44
N TRP A 105 -10.84 18.25 11.28
CA TRP A 105 -9.43 17.96 11.39
C TRP A 105 -9.13 16.56 10.88
N MET A 106 -8.10 16.42 10.05
CA MET A 106 -7.71 15.18 9.42
C MET A 106 -6.41 14.65 10.04
N VAL A 107 -6.40 13.38 10.39
CA VAL A 107 -5.21 12.66 10.86
C VAL A 107 -5.00 11.43 9.98
N VAL A 108 -3.81 11.28 9.43
CA VAL A 108 -3.41 10.11 8.65
C VAL A 108 -2.53 9.23 9.52
N ARG A 109 -2.95 7.98 9.71
CA ARG A 109 -2.19 6.98 10.46
C ARG A 109 -1.52 6.00 9.52
N TYR A 110 -0.36 5.52 9.95
CA TYR A 110 0.27 4.37 9.31
C TYR A 110 -0.62 3.13 9.43
N PRO A 111 -0.46 2.14 8.51
CA PRO A 111 -1.10 0.85 8.66
C PRO A 111 -0.85 0.26 10.05
N ARG A 112 -1.91 -0.25 10.69
CA ARG A 112 -1.87 -0.72 12.10
C ARG A 112 -0.84 -1.81 12.34
N GLN A 113 -0.57 -2.64 11.35
CA GLN A 113 0.38 -3.74 11.39
C GLN A 113 1.83 -3.28 11.61
N LEU A 114 2.14 -2.01 11.29
CA LEU A 114 3.47 -1.43 11.51
C LEU A 114 3.74 -1.08 12.98
N GLY A 115 2.71 -1.03 13.84
CA GLY A 115 2.87 -0.68 15.25
C GLY A 115 3.37 0.75 15.51
N ILE A 116 3.26 1.66 14.51
CA ILE A 116 3.66 3.06 14.63
C ILE A 116 2.48 3.86 15.18
N GLU A 117 2.62 4.37 16.41
CA GLU A 117 1.56 5.12 17.08
C GLU A 117 1.46 6.58 16.65
N SER A 118 2.59 7.20 16.27
CA SER A 118 2.61 8.58 15.78
C SER A 118 1.89 8.69 14.44
N PRO A 119 1.10 9.75 14.20
CA PRO A 119 0.47 9.96 12.91
C PRO A 119 1.52 10.22 11.81
N ALA A 120 1.24 9.75 10.60
CA ALA A 120 2.03 10.07 9.43
C ALA A 120 1.85 11.56 9.04
N TRP A 121 0.65 12.10 9.29
CA TRP A 121 0.31 13.50 9.05
C TRP A 121 -0.93 13.90 9.85
N ALA A 122 -1.00 15.18 10.22
CA ALA A 122 -2.20 15.77 10.83
C ALA A 122 -2.36 17.23 10.40
N GLY A 123 -3.60 17.66 10.14
CA GLY A 123 -3.90 19.02 9.76
C GLY A 123 -5.37 19.26 9.41
N LYS A 124 -5.68 20.50 9.02
CA LYS A 124 -7.02 20.89 8.62
C LYS A 124 -7.47 20.17 7.35
N MET A 125 -8.71 19.67 7.34
CA MET A 125 -9.32 19.10 6.14
C MET A 125 -9.76 20.21 5.19
N ASN A 126 -9.10 20.33 4.05
CA ASN A 126 -9.46 21.25 2.96
C ASN A 126 -8.99 20.68 1.61
N THR A 127 -9.34 21.36 0.53
CA THR A 127 -9.00 20.94 -0.84
C THR A 127 -7.49 20.81 -1.07
N GLU A 128 -6.70 21.74 -0.52
CA GLU A 128 -5.24 21.76 -0.67
C GLU A 128 -4.59 20.56 0.00
N THR A 129 -4.94 20.31 1.28
CA THR A 129 -4.36 19.20 2.05
C THR A 129 -4.78 17.83 1.51
N ILE A 130 -6.03 17.68 1.08
CA ILE A 130 -6.50 16.45 0.43
C ILE A 130 -5.83 16.28 -0.92
N GLY A 131 -5.71 17.32 -1.72
CA GLY A 131 -5.00 17.29 -3.00
C GLY A 131 -3.53 16.85 -2.83
N ALA A 132 -2.81 17.43 -1.88
CA ALA A 132 -1.44 17.05 -1.58
C ALA A 132 -1.31 15.60 -1.07
N LEU A 133 -2.29 15.11 -0.33
CA LEU A 133 -2.32 13.72 0.15
C LEU A 133 -2.54 12.72 -1.00
N LEU A 134 -3.46 13.02 -1.90
CA LEU A 134 -3.84 12.12 -2.99
C LEU A 134 -2.90 12.19 -4.20
N ASP A 135 -2.37 13.36 -4.50
CA ASP A 135 -1.55 13.62 -5.70
C ASP A 135 -0.41 14.61 -5.41
N SER A 136 0.66 14.10 -4.80
CA SER A 136 1.85 14.92 -4.54
C SER A 136 2.76 15.05 -5.77
N PRO A 137 3.54 16.14 -5.91
CA PRO A 137 4.52 16.30 -6.99
C PRO A 137 5.51 15.14 -7.07
N ALA A 138 5.96 14.61 -5.92
CA ALA A 138 6.86 13.47 -5.86
C ALA A 138 6.24 12.19 -6.45
N ARG A 139 4.95 11.93 -6.16
CA ARG A 139 4.24 10.78 -6.75
C ARG A 139 4.13 10.90 -8.26
N ARG A 140 3.84 12.08 -8.78
CA ARG A 140 3.77 12.35 -10.22
C ARG A 140 5.11 12.11 -10.90
N ASP A 141 6.20 12.62 -10.32
CA ASP A 141 7.55 12.43 -10.84
C ASP A 141 7.95 10.94 -10.87
N ILE A 142 7.71 10.22 -9.78
CA ILE A 142 7.93 8.76 -9.71
C ILE A 142 7.14 8.03 -10.80
N SER A 143 5.86 8.33 -10.93
CA SER A 143 4.98 7.70 -11.91
C SER A 143 5.46 7.98 -13.34
N GLN A 144 5.84 9.22 -13.65
CA GLN A 144 6.36 9.59 -14.96
C GLN A 144 7.65 8.85 -15.30
N LYS A 145 8.58 8.75 -14.36
CA LYS A 145 9.84 8.01 -14.55
C LYS A 145 9.59 6.53 -14.82
N LEU A 146 8.75 5.88 -14.02
CA LEU A 146 8.40 4.47 -14.22
C LEU A 146 7.70 4.24 -15.56
N LEU A 147 6.77 5.10 -15.96
CA LEU A 147 6.10 5.04 -17.26
C LEU A 147 7.03 5.32 -18.44
N SER A 148 8.10 6.08 -18.23
CA SER A 148 9.14 6.35 -19.23
C SER A 148 10.15 5.21 -19.41
N GLY A 149 10.03 4.15 -18.58
CA GLY A 149 10.85 2.95 -18.70
C GLY A 149 11.91 2.79 -17.61
N ASP A 150 11.97 3.69 -16.61
CA ASP A 150 12.86 3.51 -15.46
C ASP A 150 12.41 2.26 -14.68
N ALA A 151 13.31 1.32 -14.45
CA ALA A 151 12.99 0.09 -13.72
C ALA A 151 12.84 0.32 -12.20
N ILE A 152 13.51 1.34 -11.66
CA ILE A 152 13.55 1.68 -10.23
C ILE A 152 13.68 3.19 -10.08
N VAL A 153 12.95 3.76 -9.13
CA VAL A 153 13.09 5.15 -8.68
C VAL A 153 13.42 5.15 -7.19
N TRP A 154 14.54 5.75 -6.83
CA TRP A 154 14.94 5.91 -5.43
C TRP A 154 14.41 7.23 -4.88
N LEU A 155 13.67 7.17 -3.77
CA LEU A 155 13.23 8.35 -3.03
C LEU A 155 14.10 8.49 -1.78
N LEU A 156 14.86 9.58 -1.71
CA LEU A 156 15.65 9.96 -0.53
C LEU A 156 14.86 11.03 0.24
N LEU A 157 14.62 10.79 1.54
CA LEU A 157 13.93 11.70 2.47
C LEU A 157 14.92 12.37 3.41
#